data_77811a196d9be98edb0659416f57f4dc
#
_entry.id   77811a196d9be98edb0659416f57f4dc
#
_cell.length_a   1.000
_cell.length_b   1.000
_cell.length_c   1.000
_cell.angle_alpha   90.00
_cell.angle_beta   90.00
_cell.angle_gamma   90.00
#
_symmetry.space_group_name_H-M   'P 1'
#
loop_
_entity.id
_entity.type
_entity.pdbx_description
1 polymer ?
#
loop_
_entity_poly.entity_id
_entity_poly.type
_entity_poly.pdbx_seq_one_letter_code
_entity_poly.pdbx_strand_id
1 'polypeptide(L)'
;MTDLATTQLQHLLDQATTGPWEAKDSDCITSEHGEVLWNADQAVDWSRNDHDVNLAAAAPELAGEVLRMRKELTNLQEEARLVAELYATQLTPQRILDALDTTINKILGDHDE
;
A
#
# COMPACT_ATOMS: atom_id res chain seq x y z
N MET A 1 14.40 11.63 1.25
CA MET A 1 13.20 10.94 0.75
C MET A 1 11.97 11.76 1.08
N THR A 2 11.08 11.87 0.13
CA THR A 2 9.86 12.65 0.32
C THR A 2 8.73 11.74 0.77
N ASP A 3 8.07 12.13 1.85
CA ASP A 3 6.91 11.38 2.32
C ASP A 3 5.68 11.84 1.55
N LEU A 4 4.95 10.90 0.99
CA LEU A 4 3.72 11.19 0.31
C LEU A 4 2.57 11.24 1.31
N ALA A 5 1.88 12.36 1.35
CA ALA A 5 0.68 12.46 2.15
C ALA A 5 -0.39 11.53 1.58
N THR A 6 -1.28 11.06 2.43
CA THR A 6 -2.33 10.15 2.00
C THR A 6 -3.20 10.76 0.91
N THR A 7 -3.58 12.03 1.05
CA THR A 7 -4.40 12.69 0.03
C THR A 7 -3.64 12.84 -1.27
N GLN A 8 -2.35 13.10 -1.20
CA GLN A 8 -1.52 13.23 -2.38
C GLN A 8 -1.40 11.88 -3.09
N LEU A 9 -1.18 10.82 -2.35
CA LEU A 9 -1.06 9.48 -2.91
C LEU A 9 -2.39 9.06 -3.55
N GLN A 10 -3.50 9.33 -2.87
CA GLN A 10 -4.82 9.02 -3.42
C GLN A 10 -5.06 9.78 -4.72
N HIS A 11 -4.67 11.05 -4.76
CA HIS A 11 -4.83 11.86 -5.94
C HIS A 11 -4.02 11.30 -7.12
N LEU A 12 -2.78 10.93 -6.85
CA LEU A 12 -1.94 10.34 -7.89
C LEU A 12 -2.55 9.05 -8.43
N LEU A 13 -3.04 8.22 -7.53
CA LEU A 13 -3.66 6.96 -7.93
C LEU A 13 -4.92 7.19 -8.74
N ASP A 14 -5.74 8.15 -8.33
CA ASP A 14 -6.99 8.45 -9.02
C ASP A 14 -6.76 9.00 -10.42
N GLN A 15 -5.68 9.75 -10.61
CA GLN A 15 -5.38 10.37 -11.89
C GLN A 15 -4.60 9.45 -12.82
N ALA A 16 -4.02 8.40 -12.28
CA ALA A 16 -3.22 7.49 -13.09
C ALA A 16 -4.11 6.53 -13.86
N THR A 17 -3.54 5.96 -14.91
CA THR A 17 -4.22 4.89 -15.64
C THR A 17 -4.50 3.76 -14.67
N THR A 18 -5.72 3.25 -14.70
CA THR A 18 -6.14 2.19 -13.80
C THR A 18 -5.28 0.95 -13.99
N GLY A 19 -4.82 0.40 -12.87
CA GLY A 19 -4.07 -0.86 -12.89
C GLY A 19 -4.98 -2.06 -13.06
N PRO A 20 -4.42 -3.22 -13.16
CA PRO A 20 -2.99 -3.49 -13.02
C PRO A 20 -2.17 -3.07 -14.24
N TRP A 21 -0.92 -2.80 -14.02
CA TRP A 21 0.02 -2.53 -15.09
C TRP A 21 0.89 -3.76 -15.28
N GLU A 22 1.37 -3.95 -16.47
CA GLU A 22 2.15 -5.14 -16.78
C GLU A 22 3.46 -4.74 -17.44
N ALA A 23 4.55 -5.34 -16.97
CA ALA A 23 5.85 -5.16 -17.58
C ALA A 23 5.95 -6.09 -18.78
N LYS A 24 6.32 -5.53 -19.92
CA LYS A 24 6.55 -6.30 -21.14
C LYS A 24 8.03 -6.25 -21.41
N ASP A 25 8.69 -7.37 -21.21
CA ASP A 25 10.14 -7.43 -21.31
C ASP A 25 10.71 -6.44 -20.31
N SER A 26 11.84 -5.85 -20.59
CA SER A 26 12.43 -4.86 -19.70
C SER A 26 12.36 -3.45 -20.27
N ASP A 27 11.51 -3.22 -21.24
CA ASP A 27 11.50 -1.95 -21.94
C ASP A 27 10.13 -1.32 -22.10
N CYS A 28 9.11 -1.88 -21.47
CA CYS A 28 7.75 -1.36 -21.69
C CYS A 28 6.86 -1.73 -20.52
N ILE A 29 5.97 -0.82 -20.18
CA ILE A 29 4.90 -1.07 -19.19
C ILE A 29 3.58 -0.73 -19.86
N THR A 30 2.64 -1.66 -19.82
CA THR A 30 1.33 -1.45 -20.44
C THR A 30 0.23 -1.55 -19.41
N SER A 31 -0.90 -0.94 -19.73
CA SER A 31 -2.10 -1.08 -18.91
C SER A 31 -2.74 -2.44 -19.19
N GLU A 32 -3.77 -2.72 -18.41
CA GLU A 32 -4.56 -3.94 -18.57
C GLU A 32 -5.13 -4.05 -19.98
N HIS A 33 -5.38 -2.94 -20.61
CA HIS A 33 -5.97 -2.90 -21.95
C HIS A 33 -4.95 -2.75 -23.06
N GLY A 34 -3.68 -2.84 -22.74
CA GLY A 34 -2.63 -2.81 -23.74
C GLY A 34 -2.10 -1.42 -24.09
N GLU A 35 -2.56 -0.39 -23.40
CA GLU A 35 -1.99 0.95 -23.60
C GLU A 35 -0.57 1.01 -23.09
N VAL A 36 0.31 1.61 -23.87
CA VAL A 36 1.69 1.78 -23.45
C VAL A 36 1.79 2.95 -22.49
N LEU A 37 2.18 2.68 -21.26
CA LEU A 37 2.31 3.71 -20.24
C LEU A 37 3.73 4.23 -20.15
N TRP A 38 4.70 3.40 -20.47
CA TRP A 38 6.10 3.75 -20.45
C TRP A 38 6.81 2.88 -21.45
N ASN A 39 7.76 3.47 -22.15
CA ASN A 39 8.47 2.76 -23.20
C ASN A 39 9.94 3.19 -23.19
N ALA A 40 10.82 2.22 -23.14
CA ALA A 40 12.26 2.47 -23.07
C ALA A 40 12.78 3.17 -24.31
N ASP A 41 12.09 3.06 -25.43
CA ASP A 41 12.50 3.76 -26.65
C ASP A 41 12.56 5.26 -26.45
N GLN A 42 11.87 5.76 -25.45
CA GLN A 42 11.87 7.17 -25.10
C GLN A 42 13.03 7.51 -24.18
N ALA A 43 13.64 6.53 -23.57
CA ALA A 43 14.73 6.73 -22.63
C ALA A 43 16.04 6.75 -23.36
N VAL A 44 16.88 7.70 -23.01
CA VAL A 44 18.16 7.83 -23.68
C VAL A 44 19.25 7.34 -22.76
N ASP A 45 19.96 6.35 -23.23
CA ASP A 45 21.28 6.04 -22.71
C ASP A 45 21.35 5.74 -21.22
N TRP A 46 20.50 4.81 -20.75
CA TRP A 46 20.69 4.32 -19.39
C TRP A 46 20.30 2.85 -19.36
N SER A 47 20.93 2.14 -18.47
CA SER A 47 20.69 0.72 -18.38
C SER A 47 19.50 0.47 -17.46
N ARG A 48 18.73 -0.51 -17.85
CA ARG A 48 17.56 -0.93 -17.09
C ARG A 48 17.70 -2.41 -16.84
N ASN A 49 16.96 -2.86 -15.86
CA ASN A 49 16.89 -4.29 -15.64
C ASN A 49 15.44 -4.68 -15.41
N ASP A 50 15.17 -5.96 -15.55
CA ASP A 50 13.81 -6.48 -15.42
C ASP A 50 13.22 -6.21 -14.07
N HIS A 51 14.04 -6.21 -13.03
CA HIS A 51 13.55 -5.99 -11.68
C HIS A 51 13.02 -4.57 -11.51
N ASP A 52 13.70 -3.60 -12.06
CA ASP A 52 13.27 -2.21 -11.99
C ASP A 52 11.94 -2.01 -12.70
N VAL A 53 11.82 -2.59 -13.89
CA VAL A 53 10.61 -2.45 -14.68
C VAL A 53 9.44 -3.14 -13.99
N ASN A 54 9.68 -4.32 -13.44
CA ASN A 54 8.64 -5.06 -12.74
C ASN A 54 8.19 -4.30 -11.49
N LEU A 55 9.12 -3.68 -10.77
CA LEU A 55 8.76 -2.89 -9.60
C LEU A 55 7.91 -1.70 -10.01
N ALA A 56 8.30 -1.02 -11.08
CA ALA A 56 7.53 0.13 -11.57
C ALA A 56 6.12 -0.29 -11.98
N ALA A 57 6.00 -1.46 -12.59
CA ALA A 57 4.69 -1.94 -13.04
C ALA A 57 3.78 -2.28 -11.85
N ALA A 58 4.36 -2.53 -10.68
CA ALA A 58 3.57 -2.83 -9.49
C ALA A 58 3.08 -1.57 -8.78
N ALA A 59 3.35 -0.37 -9.32
CA ALA A 59 3.04 0.87 -8.62
C ALA A 59 1.56 1.00 -8.22
N PRO A 60 0.58 0.68 -9.08
CA PRO A 60 -0.81 0.83 -8.65
C PRO A 60 -1.14 -0.04 -7.45
N GLU A 61 -0.70 -1.29 -7.46
CA GLU A 61 -0.96 -2.19 -6.36
C GLU A 61 -0.24 -1.74 -5.09
N LEU A 62 0.99 -1.27 -5.23
CA LEU A 62 1.75 -0.78 -4.08
C LEU A 62 1.10 0.46 -3.48
N ALA A 63 0.65 1.39 -4.33
CA ALA A 63 -0.01 2.59 -3.84
C ALA A 63 -1.30 2.24 -3.11
N GLY A 64 -2.09 1.33 -3.69
CA GLY A 64 -3.32 0.88 -3.05
C GLY A 64 -3.06 0.21 -1.72
N GLU A 65 -2.00 -0.59 -1.65
CA GLU A 65 -1.64 -1.27 -0.43
C GLU A 65 -1.22 -0.28 0.66
N VAL A 66 -0.46 0.74 0.29
CA VAL A 66 -0.06 1.77 1.25
C VAL A 66 -1.30 2.48 1.81
N LEU A 67 -2.23 2.84 0.95
CA LEU A 67 -3.46 3.50 1.38
C LEU A 67 -4.27 2.61 2.31
N ARG A 68 -4.39 1.33 1.96
CA ARG A 68 -5.09 0.37 2.78
C ARG A 68 -4.44 0.24 4.15
N MET A 69 -3.12 0.11 4.17
CA MET A 69 -2.40 -0.05 5.42
C MET A 69 -2.53 1.18 6.30
N ARG A 70 -2.51 2.37 5.71
CA ARG A 70 -2.67 3.60 6.46
C ARG A 70 -4.06 3.68 7.11
N LYS A 71 -5.08 3.25 6.37
CA LYS A 71 -6.43 3.21 6.90
C LYS A 71 -6.52 2.23 8.07
N GLU A 72 -5.91 1.06 7.91
CA GLU A 72 -5.92 0.06 8.97
C GLU A 72 -5.19 0.54 10.22
N LEU A 73 -4.08 1.26 10.04
CA LEU A 73 -3.35 1.81 11.17
C LEU A 73 -4.18 2.87 11.90
N THR A 74 -4.90 3.70 11.15
CA THR A 74 -5.79 4.68 11.76
C THR A 74 -6.88 3.99 12.57
N ASN A 75 -7.45 2.92 12.02
CA ASN A 75 -8.46 2.14 12.72
C ASN A 75 -7.89 1.52 13.99
N LEU A 76 -6.67 1.02 13.92
CA LEU A 76 -6.03 0.44 15.07
C LEU A 76 -5.80 1.47 16.18
N GLN A 77 -5.37 2.67 15.79
CA GLN A 77 -5.19 3.75 16.74
C GLN A 77 -6.50 4.09 17.46
N GLU A 78 -7.57 4.17 16.68
CA GLU A 78 -8.87 4.48 17.21
C GLU A 78 -9.32 3.39 18.18
N GLU A 79 -9.13 2.14 17.80
CA GLU A 79 -9.52 1.02 18.63
C GLU A 79 -8.70 0.96 19.90
N ALA A 80 -7.41 1.23 19.81
CA ALA A 80 -6.55 1.25 20.98
C ALA A 80 -7.00 2.33 21.97
N ARG A 81 -7.36 3.49 21.44
CA ARG A 81 -7.85 4.58 22.29
C ARG A 81 -9.15 4.21 22.98
N LEU A 82 -10.07 3.58 22.24
CA LEU A 82 -11.34 3.16 22.82
C LEU A 82 -11.15 2.09 23.89
N VAL A 83 -10.26 1.14 23.63
CA VAL A 83 -9.97 0.10 24.61
C VAL A 83 -9.41 0.73 25.89
N ALA A 84 -8.48 1.67 25.73
CA ALA A 84 -7.89 2.32 26.90
C ALA A 84 -8.95 3.10 27.68
N GLU A 85 -9.84 3.78 27.00
CA GLU A 85 -10.88 4.57 27.67
C GLU A 85 -11.91 3.69 28.36
N LEU A 86 -12.34 2.65 27.70
CA LEU A 86 -13.41 1.81 28.25
C LEU A 86 -12.95 0.93 29.39
N TYR A 87 -11.70 0.48 29.34
CA TYR A 87 -11.23 -0.53 30.28
C TYR A 87 -10.12 -0.06 31.18
N ALA A 88 -9.81 1.24 31.17
CA ALA A 88 -8.67 1.76 31.92
C ALA A 88 -8.78 1.46 33.42
N THR A 89 -9.97 1.40 33.96
CA THR A 89 -10.17 1.17 35.37
C THR A 89 -10.56 -0.27 35.73
N GLN A 90 -10.79 -1.09 34.73
CA GLN A 90 -11.35 -2.42 34.95
C GLN A 90 -10.54 -3.56 34.40
N LEU A 91 -9.72 -3.29 33.41
CA LEU A 91 -8.94 -4.34 32.79
C LEU A 91 -7.51 -4.31 33.26
N THR A 92 -6.93 -5.51 33.41
CA THR A 92 -5.52 -5.62 33.68
C THR A 92 -4.75 -5.25 32.43
N PRO A 93 -3.49 -4.85 32.56
CA PRO A 93 -2.67 -4.58 31.40
C PRO A 93 -2.64 -5.75 30.41
N GLN A 94 -2.65 -6.99 30.92
CA GLN A 94 -2.63 -8.15 30.06
C GLN A 94 -3.87 -8.21 29.16
N ARG A 95 -5.03 -7.90 29.69
CA ARG A 95 -6.26 -7.95 28.92
C ARG A 95 -6.29 -6.86 27.86
N ILE A 96 -5.71 -5.70 28.16
CA ILE A 96 -5.59 -4.64 27.17
C ILE A 96 -4.67 -5.10 26.05
N LEU A 97 -3.55 -5.72 26.38
CA LEU A 97 -2.62 -6.23 25.39
C LEU A 97 -3.28 -7.32 24.52
N ASP A 98 -4.04 -8.20 25.14
CA ASP A 98 -4.73 -9.25 24.40
C ASP A 98 -5.71 -8.67 23.39
N ALA A 99 -6.42 -7.63 23.78
CA ALA A 99 -7.36 -6.98 22.86
C ALA A 99 -6.64 -6.33 21.67
N LEU A 100 -5.50 -5.69 21.95
CA LEU A 100 -4.72 -5.08 20.88
C LEU A 100 -4.13 -6.13 19.95
N ASP A 101 -3.64 -7.23 20.52
CA ASP A 101 -3.09 -8.32 19.72
C ASP A 101 -4.14 -8.88 18.78
N THR A 102 -5.36 -9.02 19.26
CA THR A 102 -6.45 -9.53 18.43
C THR A 102 -6.67 -8.61 17.24
N THR A 103 -6.67 -7.30 17.47
CA THR A 103 -6.87 -6.33 16.41
C THR A 103 -5.71 -6.37 15.42
N ILE A 104 -4.48 -6.42 15.93
CA ILE A 104 -3.31 -6.47 15.08
C ILE A 104 -3.31 -7.72 14.23
N ASN A 105 -3.63 -8.87 14.82
CA ASN A 105 -3.67 -10.12 14.09
C ASN A 105 -4.74 -10.11 13.01
N LYS A 106 -5.84 -9.46 13.26
CA LYS A 106 -6.89 -9.33 12.26
C LYS A 106 -6.39 -8.55 11.04
N ILE A 107 -5.66 -7.46 11.29
CA ILE A 107 -5.09 -6.65 10.20
C ILE A 107 -4.06 -7.46 9.43
N LEU A 108 -3.16 -8.13 10.13
CA LEU A 108 -2.11 -8.90 9.49
C LEU A 108 -2.65 -10.12 8.78
N GLY A 109 -3.64 -10.77 9.39
CA GLY A 109 -4.23 -11.97 8.81
C GLY A 109 -4.91 -11.73 7.48
N ASP A 110 -5.39 -10.53 7.26
CA ASP A 110 -6.04 -10.18 6.01
C ASP A 110 -5.07 -10.21 4.84
N HIS A 111 -3.79 -10.30 5.12
CA HIS A 111 -2.74 -10.30 4.10
C HIS A 111 -2.20 -11.67 3.78
N ASP A 112 -2.56 -12.67 4.54
CA ASP A 112 -1.92 -13.98 4.43
C ASP A 112 -2.60 -14.88 3.43
N GLU A 113 -3.17 -14.32 2.43
CA GLU A 113 -3.85 -15.09 1.43
C GLU A 113 -2.92 -15.64 0.37
#